data_388ca2f51df8a7f0608bb3168226a698
#
_entry.id   388ca2f51df8a7f0608bb3168226a698
#
_cell.length_a   1.000
_cell.length_b   1.000
_cell.length_c   1.000
_cell.angle_alpha   90.00
_cell.angle_beta   90.00
_cell.angle_gamma   90.00
#
_symmetry.space_group_name_H-M   'P 1'
#
loop_
_entity.id
_entity.type
_entity.pdbx_description
1 polymer ?
#
loop_
_entity_poly.entity_id
_entity_poly.type
_entity_poly.pdbx_seq_one_letter_code
_entity_poly.pdbx_strand_id
1 'polypeptide(L)'
;MTPQPDRSAGRPVPSRGRPRELTLAVGAPAHGGHCVARPVDDPSGRVIFVRHALPGETVRARLTEMTSRTWRADAVEILQASPDRVDSVWPEAGPAGVGGGELAHVALDAQRTWKRWVLADCLRRIGGQEVADAVVSLTGASTAAAVPIEPMPTDAAAQASTSARRRALAGTATRTRVSLTVNDDGEPGMHVFRSGTVLPLRRLPLAVPAIGEIGLLERSRWRAHYRPGMRIEAIAPSGGEPVVLLDDRLLTAQARATGRRRVQEVVDASALGLGELTYSVHAEGFWQVHVDAPRVLVERVVRAALGEDLERASGSRVLELYSGAGLFTLPLAALVGGGGQVLSLEGSEQAVRDARRSLHDHPGARLAVGRVSARSVRELAGSFTGSRPDVVVLDPPRQGAGREVIEAVASLGPGRIVLVACDPAALARDLGTLLRAGYVLGSLSALDMFPHTHHFETIAVLDRA
;
A
#
# COMPACT_ATOMS: atom_id res chain seq x y z
N MET A 1 13.15 -27.20 38.86
CA MET A 1 11.88 -26.47 38.77
C MET A 1 12.14 -25.07 39.30
N THR A 2 12.39 -24.15 38.39
CA THR A 2 12.56 -22.72 38.69
C THR A 2 11.36 -22.00 38.07
N PRO A 3 10.63 -21.13 38.78
CA PRO A 3 9.42 -20.50 38.26
C PRO A 3 9.77 -19.40 37.26
N GLN A 4 9.06 -19.41 36.11
CA GLN A 4 9.06 -18.33 35.14
C GLN A 4 8.44 -17.06 35.73
N PRO A 5 8.95 -15.87 35.41
CA PRO A 5 8.31 -14.62 35.82
C PRO A 5 7.09 -14.31 34.95
N ASP A 6 6.00 -14.03 35.64
CA ASP A 6 4.73 -13.53 35.14
C ASP A 6 4.91 -12.23 34.30
N ARG A 7 4.54 -12.27 33.02
CA ARG A 7 4.54 -11.13 32.11
C ARG A 7 3.13 -10.54 31.96
N SER A 8 2.48 -10.24 33.07
CA SER A 8 1.28 -9.40 33.08
C SER A 8 1.66 -7.94 33.41
N ALA A 9 2.41 -7.27 32.55
CA ALA A 9 2.54 -5.83 32.63
C ALA A 9 1.25 -5.19 32.11
N GLY A 10 0.38 -4.78 33.02
CA GLY A 10 -0.89 -4.13 32.78
C GLY A 10 -0.74 -2.92 31.86
N ARG A 11 -1.57 -2.87 30.81
CA ARG A 11 -1.83 -1.66 30.03
C ARG A 11 -2.26 -0.55 31.02
N PRO A 12 -1.67 0.64 30.95
CA PRO A 12 -2.14 1.75 31.77
C PRO A 12 -3.59 2.07 31.40
N VAL A 13 -4.49 1.91 32.37
CA VAL A 13 -5.86 2.37 32.29
C VAL A 13 -5.81 3.90 32.18
N PRO A 14 -6.39 4.56 31.18
CA PRO A 14 -6.41 6.00 31.09
C PRO A 14 -7.20 6.55 32.29
N SER A 15 -6.59 7.44 33.06
CA SER A 15 -7.25 8.18 34.14
C SER A 15 -8.48 8.89 33.56
N ARG A 16 -9.64 8.79 34.21
CA ARG A 16 -10.91 9.44 33.87
C ARG A 16 -10.86 10.96 34.15
N GLY A 17 -9.84 11.67 33.66
CA GLY A 17 -9.77 13.12 33.59
C GLY A 17 -10.29 13.58 32.21
N ARG A 18 -10.83 14.82 32.12
CA ARG A 18 -11.16 15.43 30.81
C ARG A 18 -9.94 15.29 29.89
N PRO A 19 -10.11 14.83 28.63
CA PRO A 19 -9.00 14.72 27.70
C PRO A 19 -8.31 16.07 27.57
N ARG A 20 -6.99 16.08 27.76
CA ARG A 20 -6.21 17.33 27.75
C ARG A 20 -6.19 17.86 26.31
N GLU A 21 -6.67 19.08 26.13
CA GLU A 21 -6.61 19.81 24.85
C GLU A 21 -5.50 20.85 24.90
N LEU A 22 -4.83 21.03 23.77
CA LEU A 22 -3.74 21.99 23.58
C LEU A 22 -3.96 22.76 22.27
N THR A 23 -3.54 24.01 22.25
CA THR A 23 -3.41 24.75 20.98
C THR A 23 -2.05 24.51 20.40
N LEU A 24 -2.02 23.97 19.18
CA LEU A 24 -0.80 23.53 18.51
C LEU A 24 -0.54 24.34 17.24
N ALA A 25 0.70 24.75 17.04
CA ALA A 25 1.22 25.20 15.75
C ALA A 25 1.72 23.98 14.96
N VAL A 26 1.16 23.76 13.77
CA VAL A 26 1.39 22.57 12.96
C VAL A 26 2.55 22.80 11.98
N GLY A 27 3.56 21.96 12.08
CA GLY A 27 4.75 21.95 11.22
C GLY A 27 4.69 20.91 10.12
N ALA A 28 5.84 20.33 9.79
CA ALA A 28 6.01 19.44 8.64
C ALA A 28 5.23 18.11 8.76
N PRO A 29 4.89 17.50 7.62
CA PRO A 29 4.36 16.14 7.56
C PRO A 29 5.34 15.12 8.16
N ALA A 30 4.81 14.07 8.75
CA ALA A 30 5.56 12.94 9.26
C ALA A 30 4.98 11.62 8.75
N HIS A 31 5.81 10.59 8.75
CA HIS A 31 5.40 9.24 8.37
C HIS A 31 4.21 8.75 9.23
N GLY A 32 3.24 8.10 8.60
CA GLY A 32 2.05 7.55 9.28
C GLY A 32 0.85 8.51 9.38
N GLY A 33 0.77 9.54 8.51
CA GLY A 33 -0.40 10.41 8.39
C GLY A 33 -0.52 11.48 9.48
N HIS A 34 0.59 11.88 10.08
CA HIS A 34 0.67 12.90 11.11
C HIS A 34 1.44 14.13 10.63
N CYS A 35 1.22 15.27 11.27
CA CYS A 35 2.17 16.38 11.26
C CYS A 35 2.92 16.46 12.59
N VAL A 36 4.14 16.99 12.54
CA VAL A 36 4.87 17.42 13.73
C VAL A 36 4.27 18.74 14.21
N ALA A 37 3.93 18.89 15.49
CA ALA A 37 3.39 20.10 16.04
C ALA A 37 4.01 20.44 17.40
N ARG A 38 3.89 21.70 17.83
CA ARG A 38 4.29 22.18 19.16
C ARG A 38 3.21 23.06 19.76
N PRO A 39 3.11 23.13 21.10
CA PRO A 39 2.21 24.08 21.74
C PRO A 39 2.56 25.53 21.34
N VAL A 40 1.55 26.32 21.09
CA VAL A 40 1.73 27.74 20.70
C VAL A 40 2.39 28.56 21.83
N ASP A 41 2.06 28.23 23.07
CA ASP A 41 2.60 28.85 24.30
C ASP A 41 3.98 28.28 24.68
N ASP A 42 4.45 27.19 24.05
CA ASP A 42 5.80 26.62 24.28
C ASP A 42 6.39 26.09 22.97
N PRO A 43 6.91 26.98 22.08
CA PRO A 43 7.48 26.58 20.78
C PRO A 43 8.73 25.71 20.89
N SER A 44 9.42 25.73 22.03
CA SER A 44 10.59 24.89 22.34
C SER A 44 10.20 23.56 23.00
N GLY A 45 8.93 23.43 23.35
CA GLY A 45 8.39 22.29 24.08
C GLY A 45 8.38 21.00 23.30
N ARG A 46 7.77 20.00 23.91
CA ARG A 46 7.71 18.65 23.37
C ARG A 46 7.02 18.59 22.02
N VAL A 47 7.60 17.83 21.10
CA VAL A 47 6.98 17.46 19.82
C VAL A 47 5.75 16.59 20.06
N ILE A 48 4.64 16.96 19.39
CA ILE A 48 3.38 16.23 19.38
C ILE A 48 3.06 15.86 17.94
N PHE A 49 2.75 14.58 17.69
CA PHE A 49 2.30 14.12 16.38
C PHE A 49 0.79 14.29 16.28
N VAL A 50 0.36 15.24 15.46
CA VAL A 50 -1.06 15.60 15.30
C VAL A 50 -1.61 15.06 13.98
N ARG A 51 -2.79 14.42 14.03
CA ARG A 51 -3.56 13.99 12.84
C ARG A 51 -4.67 15.00 12.55
N HIS A 52 -5.22 14.91 11.33
CA HIS A 52 -6.30 15.76 10.84
C HIS A 52 -5.94 17.25 10.80
N ALA A 53 -4.66 17.55 10.75
CA ALA A 53 -4.08 18.89 10.65
C ALA A 53 -3.12 18.99 9.49
N LEU A 54 -2.94 20.18 8.91
CA LEU A 54 -2.04 20.44 7.80
C LEU A 54 -0.89 21.38 8.23
N PRO A 55 0.24 21.32 7.52
CA PRO A 55 1.35 22.26 7.72
C PRO A 55 0.88 23.72 7.68
N GLY A 56 1.35 24.53 8.62
CA GLY A 56 1.02 25.95 8.74
C GLY A 56 -0.29 26.25 9.45
N GLU A 57 -1.07 25.25 9.85
CA GLU A 57 -2.30 25.46 10.62
C GLU A 57 -2.01 25.74 12.10
N THR A 58 -2.94 26.45 12.72
CA THR A 58 -3.09 26.49 14.17
C THR A 58 -4.36 25.75 14.55
N VAL A 59 -4.23 24.75 15.43
CA VAL A 59 -5.34 23.86 15.75
C VAL A 59 -5.51 23.69 17.27
N ARG A 60 -6.75 23.48 17.71
CA ARG A 60 -7.01 22.87 19.02
C ARG A 60 -6.99 21.35 18.83
N ALA A 61 -6.12 20.67 19.57
CA ALA A 61 -5.91 19.25 19.43
C ALA A 61 -6.11 18.54 20.77
N ARG A 62 -6.76 17.38 20.71
CA ARG A 62 -7.00 16.48 21.85
C ARG A 62 -5.92 15.42 21.88
N LEU A 63 -5.22 15.31 23.01
CA LEU A 63 -4.22 14.27 23.23
C LEU A 63 -4.88 12.87 23.24
N THR A 64 -4.38 11.99 22.40
CA THR A 64 -4.85 10.59 22.25
C THR A 64 -3.88 9.59 22.86
N GLU A 65 -2.59 9.95 22.91
CA GLU A 65 -1.54 9.08 23.47
C GLU A 65 -0.45 9.94 24.11
N MET A 66 -0.05 9.58 25.33
CA MET A 66 1.07 10.20 26.05
C MET A 66 1.98 9.10 26.60
N THR A 67 3.14 8.93 25.98
CA THR A 67 4.20 8.05 26.49
C THR A 67 5.44 8.89 26.85
N SER A 68 6.43 8.28 27.47
CA SER A 68 7.72 8.95 27.73
C SER A 68 8.42 9.37 26.43
N ARG A 69 8.17 8.67 25.32
CA ARG A 69 8.85 8.90 24.02
C ARG A 69 7.98 9.68 23.03
N THR A 70 6.68 9.44 22.99
CA THR A 70 5.80 9.95 21.92
C THR A 70 4.50 10.48 22.49
N TRP A 71 4.12 11.70 22.07
CA TRP A 71 2.80 12.26 22.27
C TRP A 71 2.06 12.33 20.95
N ARG A 72 0.77 11.96 20.97
CA ARG A 72 -0.12 12.03 19.82
C ARG A 72 -1.38 12.76 20.15
N ALA A 73 -1.94 13.43 19.14
CA ALA A 73 -3.18 14.18 19.25
C ALA A 73 -3.98 14.07 17.94
N ASP A 74 -5.29 14.33 18.04
CA ASP A 74 -6.16 14.60 16.90
C ASP A 74 -6.60 16.06 16.95
N ALA A 75 -6.48 16.78 15.83
CA ALA A 75 -7.03 18.11 15.69
C ALA A 75 -8.56 18.02 15.74
N VAL A 76 -9.17 18.71 16.71
CA VAL A 76 -10.63 18.71 16.92
C VAL A 76 -11.28 20.02 16.47
N GLU A 77 -10.49 21.09 16.36
CA GLU A 77 -10.92 22.38 15.85
C GLU A 77 -9.77 23.07 15.11
N ILE A 78 -10.06 23.66 13.98
CA ILE A 78 -9.11 24.41 13.16
C ILE A 78 -9.29 25.90 13.47
N LEU A 79 -8.29 26.50 14.12
CA LEU A 79 -8.30 27.91 14.51
C LEU A 79 -7.80 28.80 13.37
N GLN A 80 -6.80 28.32 12.63
CA GLN A 80 -6.29 28.94 11.42
C GLN A 80 -6.06 27.85 10.38
N ALA A 81 -6.79 27.91 9.28
CA ALA A 81 -6.76 26.89 8.24
C ALA A 81 -5.62 27.12 7.23
N SER A 82 -5.07 26.04 6.70
CA SER A 82 -4.24 26.03 5.50
C SER A 82 -5.09 26.28 4.25
N PRO A 83 -4.57 26.95 3.19
CA PRO A 83 -5.25 27.06 1.91
C PRO A 83 -5.48 25.70 1.23
N ASP A 84 -4.73 24.67 1.61
CA ASP A 84 -4.84 23.31 1.09
C ASP A 84 -5.94 22.48 1.77
N ARG A 85 -6.61 23.04 2.80
CA ARG A 85 -7.73 22.39 3.47
C ARG A 85 -9.00 22.49 2.63
N VAL A 86 -9.67 21.37 2.45
CA VAL A 86 -10.97 21.27 1.76
C VAL A 86 -12.00 20.57 2.65
N ASP A 87 -13.27 20.66 2.26
CA ASP A 87 -14.31 19.85 2.87
C ASP A 87 -13.99 18.36 2.68
N SER A 88 -14.09 17.61 3.78
CA SER A 88 -13.75 16.19 3.72
C SER A 88 -14.70 15.42 2.81
N VAL A 89 -14.15 14.69 1.84
CA VAL A 89 -14.91 13.74 1.02
C VAL A 89 -15.44 12.57 1.85
N TRP A 90 -14.88 12.34 3.04
CA TRP A 90 -15.27 11.28 3.97
C TRP A 90 -15.24 11.76 5.43
N PRO A 91 -16.26 12.51 5.90
CA PRO A 91 -16.30 13.04 7.26
C PRO A 91 -16.21 11.97 8.37
N GLU A 92 -16.72 10.75 8.13
CA GLU A 92 -16.63 9.65 9.07
C GLU A 92 -15.19 9.18 9.34
N ALA A 93 -14.23 9.54 8.47
CA ALA A 93 -12.80 9.27 8.67
C ALA A 93 -12.05 10.46 9.34
N GLY A 94 -12.77 11.43 9.90
CA GLY A 94 -12.23 12.57 10.63
C GLY A 94 -11.73 12.22 12.04
N PRO A 95 -11.56 13.25 12.92
CA PRO A 95 -11.12 13.07 14.30
C PRO A 95 -12.02 12.10 15.06
N ALA A 96 -11.42 11.12 15.77
CA ALA A 96 -12.11 10.01 16.43
C ALA A 96 -12.95 9.13 15.49
N GLY A 97 -12.76 9.25 14.18
CA GLY A 97 -13.46 8.49 13.16
C GLY A 97 -12.71 7.22 12.72
N VAL A 98 -13.20 6.64 11.62
CA VAL A 98 -12.64 5.42 11.05
C VAL A 98 -11.29 5.65 10.39
N GLY A 99 -10.49 4.60 10.24
CA GLY A 99 -9.22 4.66 9.51
C GLY A 99 -9.41 4.64 7.98
N GLY A 100 -8.34 4.95 7.25
CA GLY A 100 -8.28 4.80 5.78
C GLY A 100 -8.78 6.01 4.98
N GLY A 101 -8.95 7.17 5.63
CA GLY A 101 -9.30 8.44 5.00
C GLY A 101 -8.69 9.63 5.76
N GLU A 102 -7.54 9.43 6.39
CA GLU A 102 -6.88 10.42 7.27
C GLU A 102 -6.46 11.72 6.58
N LEU A 103 -6.38 11.75 5.24
CA LEU A 103 -6.13 12.94 4.43
C LEU A 103 -7.37 13.36 3.60
N ALA A 104 -8.56 12.86 3.90
CA ALA A 104 -9.77 13.18 3.14
C ALA A 104 -10.18 14.66 3.17
N HIS A 105 -9.61 15.44 4.08
CA HIS A 105 -9.80 16.89 4.25
C HIS A 105 -8.70 17.73 3.57
N VAL A 106 -7.85 17.12 2.76
CA VAL A 106 -6.71 17.76 2.08
C VAL A 106 -6.92 17.72 0.58
N ALA A 107 -6.64 18.83 -0.11
CA ALA A 107 -6.67 18.88 -1.57
C ALA A 107 -5.68 17.84 -2.17
N LEU A 108 -6.07 17.15 -3.27
CA LEU A 108 -5.27 16.02 -3.81
C LEU A 108 -3.84 16.40 -4.16
N ASP A 109 -3.61 17.58 -4.74
CA ASP A 109 -2.25 18.04 -5.06
C ASP A 109 -1.41 18.25 -3.78
N ALA A 110 -2.04 18.76 -2.73
CA ALA A 110 -1.42 18.91 -1.42
C ALA A 110 -1.17 17.56 -0.74
N GLN A 111 -2.04 16.54 -0.93
CA GLN A 111 -1.76 15.17 -0.47
C GLN A 111 -0.51 14.60 -1.12
N ARG A 112 -0.33 14.79 -2.43
CA ARG A 112 0.89 14.37 -3.15
C ARG A 112 2.12 15.13 -2.70
N THR A 113 2.00 16.42 -2.45
CA THR A 113 3.08 17.23 -1.84
C THR A 113 3.43 16.71 -0.46
N TRP A 114 2.46 16.39 0.39
CA TRP A 114 2.66 15.75 1.69
C TRP A 114 3.45 14.44 1.56
N LYS A 115 2.98 13.51 0.69
CA LYS A 115 3.62 12.21 0.46
C LYS A 115 5.05 12.37 -0.03
N ARG A 116 5.29 13.32 -0.94
CA ARG A 116 6.63 13.66 -1.44
C ARG A 116 7.58 14.11 -0.31
N TRP A 117 7.10 14.92 0.61
CA TRP A 117 7.89 15.37 1.75
C TRP A 117 8.22 14.21 2.70
N VAL A 118 7.26 13.34 2.95
CA VAL A 118 7.47 12.14 3.78
C VAL A 118 8.48 11.21 3.12
N LEU A 119 8.39 10.98 1.80
CA LEU A 119 9.36 10.18 1.06
C LEU A 119 10.77 10.77 1.21
N ALA A 120 10.94 12.06 0.94
CA ALA A 120 12.24 12.74 1.05
C ALA A 120 12.82 12.68 2.47
N ASP A 121 11.98 12.87 3.49
CA ASP A 121 12.41 12.79 4.89
C ASP A 121 12.87 11.36 5.26
N CYS A 122 12.16 10.33 4.81
CA CYS A 122 12.57 8.93 5.01
C CYS A 122 13.87 8.60 4.28
N LEU A 123 14.01 8.99 3.00
CA LEU A 123 15.24 8.77 2.23
C LEU A 123 16.47 9.39 2.92
N ARG A 124 16.31 10.62 3.45
CA ARG A 124 17.40 11.32 4.13
C ARG A 124 17.69 10.77 5.54
N ARG A 125 16.66 10.63 6.39
CA ARG A 125 16.85 10.30 7.82
C ARG A 125 17.07 8.82 8.08
N ILE A 126 16.46 7.97 7.28
CA ILE A 126 16.48 6.52 7.45
C ILE A 126 17.47 5.88 6.48
N GLY A 127 17.43 6.29 5.21
CA GLY A 127 18.38 5.84 4.19
C GLY A 127 19.78 6.39 4.38
N GLY A 128 19.90 7.57 5.01
CA GLY A 128 21.15 8.27 5.22
C GLY A 128 21.55 9.15 4.05
N GLN A 129 22.74 9.81 4.19
CA GLN A 129 23.21 10.76 3.19
C GLN A 129 23.45 10.10 1.83
N GLU A 130 23.98 8.89 1.81
CA GLU A 130 24.25 8.12 0.58
C GLU A 130 22.99 7.92 -0.28
N VAL A 131 21.84 7.55 0.34
CA VAL A 131 20.58 7.39 -0.36
C VAL A 131 20.04 8.75 -0.85
N ALA A 132 20.16 9.80 -0.02
CA ALA A 132 19.73 11.13 -0.40
C ALA A 132 20.55 11.67 -1.60
N ASP A 133 21.87 11.47 -1.59
CA ASP A 133 22.77 11.89 -2.66
C ASP A 133 22.53 11.10 -3.95
N ALA A 134 22.24 9.80 -3.85
CA ALA A 134 21.86 8.98 -5.01
C ALA A 134 20.58 9.52 -5.69
N VAL A 135 19.56 9.91 -4.91
CA VAL A 135 18.33 10.50 -5.46
C VAL A 135 18.59 11.89 -6.05
N VAL A 136 19.41 12.71 -5.40
CA VAL A 136 19.83 14.03 -5.92
C VAL A 136 20.56 13.88 -7.25
N SER A 137 21.49 12.94 -7.34
CA SER A 137 22.24 12.64 -8.57
C SER A 137 21.32 12.14 -9.70
N LEU A 138 20.36 11.27 -9.36
CA LEU A 138 19.39 10.74 -10.31
C LEU A 138 18.48 11.82 -10.89
N THR A 139 18.01 12.75 -10.06
CA THR A 139 17.02 13.75 -10.45
C THR A 139 17.65 15.07 -10.95
N GLY A 140 18.93 15.27 -10.72
CA GLY A 140 19.61 16.54 -10.98
C GLY A 140 19.12 17.71 -10.10
N ALA A 141 18.36 17.40 -9.05
CA ALA A 141 17.74 18.39 -8.17
C ALA A 141 18.65 18.69 -6.97
N SER A 142 18.32 19.76 -6.24
CA SER A 142 19.07 20.13 -5.02
C SER A 142 18.68 19.33 -3.79
N THR A 143 17.60 18.56 -3.84
CA THR A 143 17.11 17.78 -2.68
C THR A 143 16.42 16.48 -3.13
N ALA A 144 16.39 15.48 -2.23
CA ALA A 144 15.63 14.23 -2.44
C ALA A 144 14.10 14.41 -2.55
N ALA A 145 13.58 15.62 -2.32
CA ALA A 145 12.18 15.97 -2.51
C ALA A 145 11.77 16.16 -3.99
N ALA A 146 12.71 15.94 -4.92
CA ALA A 146 12.43 16.05 -6.35
C ALA A 146 11.61 14.90 -6.93
N VAL A 147 11.52 13.74 -6.25
CA VAL A 147 10.71 12.60 -6.72
C VAL A 147 9.23 12.94 -6.61
N PRO A 148 8.50 13.12 -7.71
CA PRO A 148 7.09 13.43 -7.67
C PRO A 148 6.28 12.20 -7.22
N ILE A 149 5.13 12.45 -6.59
CA ILE A 149 4.11 11.41 -6.38
C ILE A 149 3.10 11.55 -7.52
N GLU A 150 3.11 10.60 -8.43
CA GLU A 150 2.29 10.65 -9.64
C GLU A 150 0.85 10.21 -9.34
N PRO A 151 -0.18 10.91 -9.82
CA PRO A 151 -1.56 10.45 -9.70
C PRO A 151 -1.78 9.19 -10.53
N MET A 152 -2.71 8.35 -10.10
CA MET A 152 -3.18 7.25 -10.93
C MET A 152 -4.00 7.77 -12.11
N PRO A 153 -4.04 7.05 -13.26
CA PRO A 153 -4.70 7.55 -14.48
C PRO A 153 -6.16 7.99 -14.31
N THR A 154 -6.96 7.20 -13.60
CA THR A 154 -8.36 7.54 -13.31
C THR A 154 -8.47 8.84 -12.50
N ASP A 155 -7.61 9.04 -11.50
CA ASP A 155 -7.59 10.23 -10.66
C ASP A 155 -7.10 11.46 -11.44
N ALA A 156 -6.07 11.30 -12.26
CA ALA A 156 -5.56 12.35 -13.14
C ALA A 156 -6.65 12.81 -14.14
N ALA A 157 -7.35 11.87 -14.74
CA ALA A 157 -8.46 12.16 -15.65
C ALA A 157 -9.64 12.86 -14.95
N ALA A 158 -9.94 12.47 -13.70
CA ALA A 158 -10.97 13.13 -12.91
C ALA A 158 -10.57 14.57 -12.57
N GLN A 159 -9.30 14.81 -12.15
CA GLN A 159 -8.80 16.15 -11.86
C GLN A 159 -8.76 17.07 -13.08
N ALA A 160 -8.40 16.54 -14.26
CA ALA A 160 -8.37 17.28 -15.53
C ALA A 160 -9.76 17.52 -16.13
N SER A 161 -10.82 16.96 -15.54
CA SER A 161 -12.19 17.08 -16.09
C SER A 161 -12.69 18.52 -16.09
N THR A 162 -13.41 18.91 -17.12
CA THR A 162 -14.13 20.21 -17.19
C THR A 162 -15.29 20.28 -16.18
N SER A 163 -15.84 19.14 -15.78
CA SER A 163 -16.93 19.04 -14.79
C SER A 163 -16.43 19.32 -13.37
N ALA A 164 -16.92 20.38 -12.73
CA ALA A 164 -16.60 20.67 -11.32
C ALA A 164 -16.96 19.51 -10.38
N ARG A 165 -18.08 18.83 -10.64
CA ARG A 165 -18.49 17.64 -9.87
C ARG A 165 -17.48 16.50 -9.99
N ARG A 166 -16.95 16.21 -11.19
CA ARG A 166 -15.92 15.18 -11.36
C ARG A 166 -14.62 15.54 -10.67
N ARG A 167 -14.19 16.80 -10.78
CA ARG A 167 -12.99 17.27 -10.06
C ARG A 167 -13.13 17.14 -8.54
N ALA A 168 -14.29 17.49 -7.99
CA ALA A 168 -14.55 17.38 -6.55
C ALA A 168 -14.55 15.92 -6.04
N LEU A 169 -14.77 14.95 -6.93
CA LEU A 169 -14.77 13.52 -6.61
C LEU A 169 -13.47 12.81 -7.02
N ALA A 170 -12.46 13.53 -7.51
CA ALA A 170 -11.18 12.94 -7.84
C ALA A 170 -10.55 12.26 -6.61
N GLY A 171 -9.92 11.10 -6.79
CA GLY A 171 -9.39 10.28 -5.71
C GLY A 171 -10.44 9.44 -4.97
N THR A 172 -11.74 9.57 -5.31
CA THR A 172 -12.81 8.73 -4.77
C THR A 172 -13.21 7.65 -5.77
N ALA A 173 -14.02 6.68 -5.33
CA ALA A 173 -14.57 5.63 -6.19
C ALA A 173 -13.52 4.79 -6.94
N THR A 174 -12.36 4.55 -6.33
CA THR A 174 -11.24 3.83 -6.96
C THR A 174 -10.92 2.49 -6.31
N ARG A 175 -11.49 2.19 -5.12
CA ARG A 175 -11.19 0.94 -4.41
C ARG A 175 -12.13 -0.19 -4.84
N THR A 176 -11.54 -1.25 -5.37
CA THR A 176 -12.24 -2.46 -5.83
C THR A 176 -12.47 -3.47 -4.71
N ARG A 177 -11.88 -3.25 -3.52
CA ARG A 177 -12.05 -4.10 -2.33
C ARG A 177 -12.22 -3.22 -1.08
N VAL A 178 -13.18 -3.57 -0.25
CA VAL A 178 -13.47 -2.87 1.02
C VAL A 178 -13.78 -3.88 2.09
N SER A 179 -13.11 -3.74 3.25
CA SER A 179 -13.39 -4.56 4.44
C SER A 179 -14.20 -3.76 5.46
N LEU A 180 -15.27 -4.37 5.97
CA LEU A 180 -16.11 -3.85 7.03
C LEU A 180 -16.17 -4.86 8.18
N THR A 181 -16.56 -4.40 9.36
CA THR A 181 -16.88 -5.25 10.52
C THR A 181 -18.27 -4.88 11.01
N VAL A 182 -19.05 -5.87 11.43
CA VAL A 182 -20.37 -5.64 12.03
C VAL A 182 -20.17 -5.28 13.51
N ASN A 183 -20.75 -4.15 13.95
CA ASN A 183 -20.71 -3.71 15.35
C ASN A 183 -21.66 -4.53 16.23
N ASP A 184 -21.72 -4.21 17.53
CA ASP A 184 -22.58 -4.90 18.50
C ASP A 184 -24.08 -4.70 18.23
N ASP A 185 -24.45 -3.63 17.52
CA ASP A 185 -25.83 -3.33 17.13
C ASP A 185 -26.23 -3.99 15.80
N GLY A 186 -25.37 -4.79 15.20
CA GLY A 186 -25.62 -5.46 13.92
C GLY A 186 -25.45 -4.56 12.70
N GLU A 187 -24.77 -3.41 12.83
CA GLU A 187 -24.54 -2.47 11.75
C GLU A 187 -23.11 -2.61 11.17
N PRO A 188 -22.95 -2.62 9.83
CA PRO A 188 -21.64 -2.69 9.21
C PRO A 188 -20.90 -1.35 9.31
N GLY A 189 -19.62 -1.42 9.64
CA GLY A 189 -18.79 -0.25 9.85
C GLY A 189 -17.31 -0.55 9.72
N MET A 190 -16.50 0.38 10.16
CA MET A 190 -15.03 0.24 10.23
C MET A 190 -14.53 0.56 11.63
N HIS A 191 -13.38 0.00 11.96
CA HIS A 191 -12.73 0.30 13.23
C HIS A 191 -12.28 1.76 13.31
N VAL A 192 -12.54 2.37 14.45
CA VAL A 192 -11.90 3.63 14.85
C VAL A 192 -10.39 3.43 14.82
N PHE A 193 -9.68 4.43 14.35
CA PHE A 193 -8.23 4.36 14.23
C PHE A 193 -7.56 3.91 15.54
N ARG A 194 -6.82 2.79 15.47
CA ARG A 194 -6.15 2.14 16.63
C ARG A 194 -7.07 1.77 17.79
N SER A 195 -8.33 1.50 17.51
CA SER A 195 -9.32 1.07 18.51
C SER A 195 -9.97 -0.24 18.09
N GLY A 196 -10.52 -0.98 19.05
CA GLY A 196 -11.41 -2.12 18.80
C GLY A 196 -12.86 -1.71 18.50
N THR A 197 -13.21 -0.43 18.70
CA THR A 197 -14.57 0.07 18.47
C THR A 197 -14.87 0.14 16.98
N VAL A 198 -16.02 -0.37 16.56
CA VAL A 198 -16.52 -0.27 15.19
C VAL A 198 -17.56 0.84 15.11
N LEU A 199 -17.32 1.83 14.25
CA LEU A 199 -18.30 2.87 13.93
C LEU A 199 -19.11 2.47 12.71
N PRO A 200 -20.45 2.53 12.76
CA PRO A 200 -21.28 2.26 11.61
C PRO A 200 -21.05 3.31 10.52
N LEU A 201 -21.05 2.88 9.27
CA LEU A 201 -20.86 3.76 8.12
C LEU A 201 -22.18 3.99 7.40
N ARG A 202 -22.32 5.20 6.83
CA ARG A 202 -23.46 5.57 5.97
C ARG A 202 -23.10 5.53 4.49
N ARG A 203 -21.81 5.58 4.15
CA ARG A 203 -21.32 5.62 2.77
C ARG A 203 -19.89 5.08 2.68
N LEU A 204 -19.50 4.67 1.47
CA LEU A 204 -18.18 4.16 1.12
C LEU A 204 -17.60 5.00 -0.02
N PRO A 205 -17.19 6.26 0.21
CA PRO A 205 -16.86 7.19 -0.86
C PRO A 205 -15.63 6.77 -1.68
N LEU A 206 -14.75 5.95 -1.11
CA LEU A 206 -13.54 5.49 -1.78
C LEU A 206 -13.76 4.18 -2.59
N ALA A 207 -14.87 3.49 -2.35
CA ALA A 207 -15.21 2.27 -3.08
C ALA A 207 -15.72 2.57 -4.48
N VAL A 208 -15.42 1.70 -5.45
CA VAL A 208 -16.01 1.79 -6.80
C VAL A 208 -17.53 1.69 -6.73
N PRO A 209 -18.27 2.32 -7.68
CA PRO A 209 -19.74 2.33 -7.67
C PRO A 209 -20.36 0.93 -7.53
N ALA A 210 -19.77 -0.06 -8.19
CA ALA A 210 -20.25 -1.45 -8.13
C ALA A 210 -20.31 -2.02 -6.70
N ILE A 211 -19.40 -1.62 -5.79
CA ILE A 211 -19.49 -1.98 -4.37
C ILE A 211 -20.62 -1.22 -3.68
N GLY A 212 -20.79 0.07 -3.96
CA GLY A 212 -21.89 0.87 -3.41
C GLY A 212 -23.27 0.28 -3.78
N GLU A 213 -23.43 -0.16 -5.03
CA GLU A 213 -24.67 -0.74 -5.58
C GLU A 213 -25.08 -2.07 -4.92
N ILE A 214 -24.14 -2.79 -4.28
CA ILE A 214 -24.43 -3.97 -3.46
C ILE A 214 -25.40 -3.59 -2.34
N GLY A 215 -25.25 -2.41 -1.73
CA GLY A 215 -26.08 -1.88 -0.67
C GLY A 215 -25.86 -2.55 0.68
N LEU A 216 -24.61 -2.84 1.03
CA LEU A 216 -24.23 -3.50 2.29
C LEU A 216 -24.63 -2.70 3.53
N LEU A 217 -24.65 -1.37 3.44
CA LEU A 217 -24.95 -0.51 4.57
C LEU A 217 -26.47 -0.33 4.80
N GLU A 218 -27.30 -0.53 3.80
CA GLU A 218 -28.69 -0.04 3.77
C GLU A 218 -29.71 -1.17 3.59
N ARG A 219 -29.42 -2.15 2.71
CA ARG A 219 -30.45 -3.12 2.27
C ARG A 219 -30.72 -4.20 3.31
N SER A 220 -31.98 -4.38 3.66
CA SER A 220 -32.45 -5.34 4.66
C SER A 220 -32.01 -6.79 4.41
N ARG A 221 -31.84 -7.18 3.13
CA ARG A 221 -31.36 -8.53 2.76
C ARG A 221 -29.99 -8.86 3.37
N TRP A 222 -29.11 -7.88 3.55
CA TRP A 222 -27.80 -8.08 4.15
C TRP A 222 -27.88 -8.18 5.67
N ARG A 223 -28.74 -7.39 6.31
CA ARG A 223 -28.92 -7.39 7.78
C ARG A 223 -29.29 -8.76 8.32
N ALA A 224 -30.01 -9.58 7.53
CA ALA A 224 -30.37 -10.96 7.93
C ALA A 224 -29.14 -11.89 8.05
N HIS A 225 -28.00 -11.52 7.45
CA HIS A 225 -26.77 -12.29 7.51
C HIS A 225 -25.80 -11.80 8.59
N TYR A 226 -25.97 -10.56 9.07
CA TYR A 226 -25.01 -9.91 9.96
C TYR A 226 -25.09 -10.44 11.38
N ARG A 227 -23.91 -10.61 11.98
CA ARG A 227 -23.72 -10.93 13.40
C ARG A 227 -22.60 -10.04 13.95
N PRO A 228 -22.70 -9.60 15.22
CA PRO A 228 -21.63 -8.83 15.86
C PRO A 228 -20.25 -9.47 15.68
N GLY A 229 -19.26 -8.65 15.30
CA GLY A 229 -17.90 -9.09 15.03
C GLY A 229 -17.65 -9.73 13.67
N MET A 230 -18.70 -9.99 12.86
CA MET A 230 -18.56 -10.57 11.52
C MET A 230 -17.74 -9.65 10.62
N ARG A 231 -16.80 -10.24 9.88
CA ARG A 231 -16.05 -9.55 8.83
C ARG A 231 -16.81 -9.62 7.51
N ILE A 232 -16.88 -8.50 6.83
CA ILE A 232 -17.48 -8.35 5.51
C ILE A 232 -16.38 -7.86 4.57
N GLU A 233 -16.15 -8.54 3.45
CA GLU A 233 -15.34 -8.04 2.36
C GLU A 233 -16.19 -7.90 1.10
N ALA A 234 -16.32 -6.67 0.61
CA ALA A 234 -16.91 -6.39 -0.68
C ALA A 234 -15.82 -6.37 -1.75
N ILE A 235 -16.03 -7.09 -2.84
CA ILE A 235 -15.06 -7.26 -3.91
C ILE A 235 -15.77 -6.97 -5.24
N ALA A 236 -15.26 -6.02 -6.01
CA ALA A 236 -15.65 -5.77 -7.39
C ALA A 236 -14.48 -6.16 -8.30
N PRO A 237 -14.39 -7.42 -8.72
CA PRO A 237 -13.32 -7.88 -9.58
C PRO A 237 -13.44 -7.28 -10.97
N SER A 238 -12.32 -7.11 -11.66
CA SER A 238 -12.31 -6.56 -13.03
C SER A 238 -12.87 -7.52 -14.07
N GLY A 239 -12.89 -8.82 -13.79
CA GLY A 239 -13.35 -9.88 -14.71
C GLY A 239 -14.68 -10.54 -14.31
N GLY A 240 -15.56 -9.85 -13.56
CA GLY A 240 -16.83 -10.47 -13.17
C GLY A 240 -17.72 -9.59 -12.30
N GLU A 241 -18.85 -10.17 -11.88
CA GLU A 241 -19.80 -9.49 -11.01
C GLU A 241 -19.27 -9.31 -9.60
N PRO A 242 -19.67 -8.24 -8.89
CA PRO A 242 -19.32 -8.03 -7.50
C PRO A 242 -19.78 -9.18 -6.61
N VAL A 243 -18.94 -9.48 -5.62
CA VAL A 243 -19.22 -10.52 -4.61
C VAL A 243 -18.96 -9.98 -3.21
N VAL A 244 -19.52 -10.67 -2.23
CA VAL A 244 -19.37 -10.34 -0.81
C VAL A 244 -18.91 -11.59 -0.06
N LEU A 245 -17.79 -11.47 0.63
CA LEU A 245 -17.33 -12.49 1.55
C LEU A 245 -17.80 -12.12 2.97
N LEU A 246 -18.58 -13.01 3.58
CA LEU A 246 -19.01 -12.92 4.97
C LEU A 246 -18.27 -14.00 5.76
N ASP A 247 -17.29 -13.60 6.56
CA ASP A 247 -16.28 -14.47 7.17
C ASP A 247 -15.65 -15.39 6.09
N ASP A 248 -16.09 -16.64 5.95
CA ASP A 248 -15.61 -17.64 4.98
C ASP A 248 -16.59 -17.95 3.83
N ARG A 249 -17.76 -17.27 3.80
CA ARG A 249 -18.84 -17.54 2.85
C ARG A 249 -18.90 -16.50 1.74
N LEU A 250 -18.62 -16.92 0.51
CA LEU A 250 -18.74 -16.06 -0.65
C LEU A 250 -20.17 -16.03 -1.21
N LEU A 251 -20.74 -14.85 -1.30
CA LEU A 251 -22.09 -14.57 -1.78
C LEU A 251 -22.05 -13.67 -3.01
N THR A 252 -23.07 -13.76 -3.85
CA THR A 252 -23.31 -12.78 -4.92
C THR A 252 -23.73 -11.42 -4.34
N ALA A 253 -23.73 -10.37 -5.15
CA ALA A 253 -24.27 -9.04 -4.80
C ALA A 253 -25.77 -9.09 -4.38
N GLN A 254 -26.49 -10.17 -4.68
CA GLN A 254 -27.88 -10.41 -4.29
C GLN A 254 -28.02 -11.28 -3.02
N ALA A 255 -26.92 -11.49 -2.28
CA ALA A 255 -26.86 -12.32 -1.06
C ALA A 255 -27.16 -13.81 -1.28
N ARG A 256 -26.87 -14.35 -2.47
CA ARG A 256 -27.03 -15.79 -2.78
C ARG A 256 -25.69 -16.50 -2.69
N ALA A 257 -25.65 -17.72 -2.15
CA ALA A 257 -24.44 -18.53 -2.12
C ALA A 257 -23.94 -18.83 -3.54
N THR A 258 -22.62 -18.69 -3.77
CA THR A 258 -22.05 -18.87 -5.11
C THR A 258 -21.50 -20.27 -5.36
N GLY A 259 -21.13 -21.02 -4.33
CA GLY A 259 -20.34 -22.24 -4.46
C GLY A 259 -18.91 -22.02 -4.96
N ARG A 260 -18.56 -20.81 -5.37
CA ARG A 260 -17.21 -20.41 -5.80
C ARG A 260 -16.42 -19.88 -4.61
N ARG A 261 -15.10 -19.95 -4.71
CA ARG A 261 -14.17 -19.34 -3.72
C ARG A 261 -13.20 -18.36 -4.36
N ARG A 262 -13.31 -18.13 -5.65
CA ARG A 262 -12.41 -17.28 -6.45
C ARG A 262 -13.17 -16.25 -7.24
N VAL A 263 -12.49 -15.16 -7.47
CA VAL A 263 -12.88 -14.09 -8.41
C VAL A 263 -11.90 -14.08 -9.57
N GLN A 264 -12.34 -13.56 -10.70
CA GLN A 264 -11.52 -13.37 -11.88
C GLN A 264 -11.09 -11.90 -11.94
N GLU A 265 -9.79 -11.69 -12.08
CA GLU A 265 -9.23 -10.36 -12.31
C GLU A 265 -8.62 -10.35 -13.73
N VAL A 266 -8.86 -9.26 -14.45
CA VAL A 266 -8.34 -9.04 -15.80
C VAL A 266 -7.46 -7.80 -15.78
N VAL A 267 -6.27 -7.91 -16.36
CA VAL A 267 -5.30 -6.83 -16.44
C VAL A 267 -4.96 -6.59 -17.90
N ASP A 268 -5.22 -5.38 -18.38
CA ASP A 268 -4.79 -4.95 -19.70
C ASP A 268 -3.27 -4.74 -19.72
N ALA A 269 -2.58 -5.62 -20.41
CA ALA A 269 -1.12 -5.59 -20.63
C ALA A 269 -0.78 -5.28 -22.10
N SER A 270 -1.69 -4.64 -22.84
CA SER A 270 -1.49 -4.28 -24.26
C SER A 270 -0.27 -3.37 -24.47
N ALA A 271 0.04 -2.51 -23.50
CA ALA A 271 1.26 -1.69 -23.51
C ALA A 271 2.56 -2.51 -23.51
N LEU A 272 2.50 -3.79 -23.11
CA LEU A 272 3.60 -4.75 -23.15
C LEU A 272 3.50 -5.73 -24.34
N GLY A 273 2.51 -5.58 -25.20
CA GLY A 273 2.25 -6.49 -26.32
C GLY A 273 1.58 -7.81 -25.94
N LEU A 274 1.07 -7.95 -24.69
CA LEU A 274 0.52 -9.20 -24.18
C LEU A 274 -1.02 -9.28 -24.24
N GLY A 275 -1.73 -8.17 -24.56
CA GLY A 275 -3.19 -8.11 -24.49
C GLY A 275 -3.72 -8.22 -23.05
N GLU A 276 -4.85 -8.88 -22.86
CA GLU A 276 -5.47 -9.07 -21.56
C GLU A 276 -4.91 -10.30 -20.83
N LEU A 277 -4.46 -10.12 -19.61
CA LEU A 277 -4.01 -11.18 -18.71
C LEU A 277 -5.09 -11.51 -17.69
N THR A 278 -5.42 -12.77 -17.54
CA THR A 278 -6.47 -13.25 -16.63
C THR A 278 -5.88 -13.95 -15.41
N TYR A 279 -6.35 -13.55 -14.24
CA TYR A 279 -5.93 -14.11 -12.95
C TYR A 279 -7.13 -14.71 -12.21
N SER A 280 -6.97 -15.89 -11.62
CA SER A 280 -7.99 -16.55 -10.79
C SER A 280 -7.58 -16.45 -9.33
N VAL A 281 -8.08 -15.45 -8.62
CA VAL A 281 -7.64 -15.11 -7.26
C VAL A 281 -8.68 -15.58 -6.24
N HIS A 282 -8.22 -16.21 -5.14
CA HIS A 282 -9.10 -16.52 -4.01
C HIS A 282 -9.71 -15.24 -3.44
N ALA A 283 -10.99 -15.27 -3.08
CA ALA A 283 -11.70 -14.08 -2.61
C ALA A 283 -11.03 -13.44 -1.38
N GLU A 284 -10.51 -14.27 -0.45
CA GLU A 284 -9.74 -13.82 0.72
C GLU A 284 -8.29 -13.43 0.38
N GLY A 285 -7.84 -13.73 -0.84
CA GLY A 285 -6.47 -13.46 -1.28
C GLY A 285 -6.22 -11.97 -1.49
N PHE A 286 -4.98 -11.55 -1.31
CA PHE A 286 -4.57 -10.20 -1.62
C PHE A 286 -4.66 -9.92 -3.13
N TRP A 287 -5.17 -8.75 -3.47
CA TRP A 287 -5.11 -8.16 -4.79
C TRP A 287 -5.02 -6.64 -4.67
N GLN A 288 -4.42 -5.97 -5.66
CA GLN A 288 -4.30 -4.52 -5.68
C GLN A 288 -5.67 -3.85 -5.63
N VAL A 289 -5.85 -2.91 -4.70
CA VAL A 289 -7.19 -2.37 -4.42
C VAL A 289 -7.58 -1.18 -5.29
N HIS A 290 -6.62 -0.41 -5.80
CA HIS A 290 -6.92 0.70 -6.71
C HIS A 290 -7.23 0.15 -8.11
N VAL A 291 -8.27 0.65 -8.75
CA VAL A 291 -8.75 0.17 -10.06
C VAL A 291 -7.67 0.15 -11.14
N ASP A 292 -6.79 1.14 -11.17
CA ASP A 292 -5.68 1.22 -12.14
C ASP A 292 -4.42 0.43 -11.71
N ALA A 293 -4.29 0.08 -10.43
CA ALA A 293 -3.02 -0.40 -9.89
C ALA A 293 -2.50 -1.67 -10.57
N PRO A 294 -3.32 -2.71 -10.83
CA PRO A 294 -2.80 -3.91 -11.49
C PRO A 294 -2.15 -3.59 -12.83
N ARG A 295 -2.82 -2.79 -13.68
CA ARG A 295 -2.33 -2.42 -15.00
C ARG A 295 -1.06 -1.57 -14.92
N VAL A 296 -1.10 -0.50 -14.10
CA VAL A 296 0.04 0.44 -13.98
C VAL A 296 1.27 -0.23 -13.39
N LEU A 297 1.09 -1.07 -12.36
CA LEU A 297 2.20 -1.79 -11.75
C LEU A 297 2.77 -2.83 -12.71
N VAL A 298 1.94 -3.60 -13.40
CA VAL A 298 2.39 -4.58 -14.41
C VAL A 298 3.24 -3.90 -15.46
N GLU A 299 2.76 -2.82 -16.06
CA GLU A 299 3.50 -2.10 -17.09
C GLU A 299 4.85 -1.58 -16.55
N ARG A 300 4.83 -0.85 -15.41
CA ARG A 300 6.03 -0.21 -14.88
C ARG A 300 7.06 -1.20 -14.34
N VAL A 301 6.62 -2.21 -13.59
CA VAL A 301 7.53 -3.20 -13.00
C VAL A 301 8.15 -4.10 -14.06
N VAL A 302 7.37 -4.51 -15.06
CA VAL A 302 7.88 -5.35 -16.15
C VAL A 302 8.89 -4.59 -17.01
N ARG A 303 8.60 -3.34 -17.39
CA ARG A 303 9.57 -2.48 -18.11
C ARG A 303 10.80 -2.19 -17.25
N ALA A 304 10.62 -1.92 -15.98
CA ALA A 304 11.74 -1.74 -15.05
C ALA A 304 12.64 -2.99 -14.98
N ALA A 305 12.04 -4.18 -14.99
CA ALA A 305 12.77 -5.45 -14.92
C ALA A 305 13.45 -5.81 -16.24
N LEU A 306 12.73 -5.76 -17.35
CA LEU A 306 13.18 -6.30 -18.64
C LEU A 306 13.71 -5.23 -19.62
N GLY A 307 13.56 -3.95 -19.27
CA GLY A 307 13.93 -2.82 -20.14
C GLY A 307 12.80 -2.39 -21.07
N GLU A 308 13.02 -1.30 -21.81
CA GLU A 308 12.03 -0.77 -22.76
C GLU A 308 11.91 -1.63 -24.03
N ASP A 309 12.98 -2.25 -24.45
CA ASP A 309 13.04 -3.17 -25.59
C ASP A 309 12.70 -4.61 -25.12
N LEU A 310 11.41 -4.90 -25.06
CA LEU A 310 10.91 -6.18 -24.57
C LEU A 310 11.24 -7.39 -25.48
N GLU A 311 11.63 -7.15 -26.75
CA GLU A 311 12.07 -8.24 -27.63
C GLU A 311 13.38 -8.88 -27.12
N ARG A 312 14.21 -8.09 -26.42
CA ARG A 312 15.44 -8.59 -25.78
C ARG A 312 15.22 -9.33 -24.46
N ALA A 313 14.00 -9.34 -23.94
CA ALA A 313 13.67 -10.05 -22.71
C ALA A 313 13.74 -11.58 -22.85
N SER A 314 13.64 -12.09 -24.09
CA SER A 314 13.68 -13.52 -24.36
C SER A 314 14.95 -14.18 -23.81
N GLY A 315 14.78 -15.28 -23.08
CA GLY A 315 15.88 -16.00 -22.45
C GLY A 315 16.36 -15.45 -21.10
N SER A 316 15.79 -14.34 -20.60
CA SER A 316 16.14 -13.77 -19.31
C SER A 316 15.77 -14.67 -18.14
N ARG A 317 16.55 -14.58 -17.06
CA ARG A 317 16.31 -15.29 -15.78
C ARG A 317 15.89 -14.30 -14.72
N VAL A 318 14.64 -14.39 -14.29
CA VAL A 318 14.05 -13.50 -13.31
C VAL A 318 13.79 -14.24 -12.01
N LEU A 319 14.29 -13.72 -10.90
CA LEU A 319 13.93 -14.14 -9.55
C LEU A 319 12.91 -13.15 -9.00
N GLU A 320 11.71 -13.61 -8.66
CA GLU A 320 10.66 -12.80 -8.08
C GLU A 320 10.41 -13.22 -6.64
N LEU A 321 10.40 -12.28 -5.71
CA LEU A 321 10.18 -12.49 -4.30
C LEU A 321 8.92 -11.76 -3.84
N TYR A 322 8.11 -12.43 -3.00
CA TYR A 322 6.79 -11.95 -2.55
C TYR A 322 5.78 -11.85 -3.71
N SER A 323 5.74 -12.88 -4.56
CA SER A 323 5.00 -12.84 -5.84
C SER A 323 3.46 -12.81 -5.70
N GLY A 324 2.91 -13.04 -4.49
CA GLY A 324 1.46 -13.06 -4.29
C GLY A 324 0.74 -14.04 -5.23
N ALA A 325 -0.35 -13.58 -5.81
CA ALA A 325 -1.12 -14.34 -6.80
C ALA A 325 -0.51 -14.31 -8.23
N GLY A 326 0.73 -13.83 -8.36
CA GLY A 326 1.48 -13.86 -9.62
C GLY A 326 1.24 -12.66 -10.53
N LEU A 327 0.91 -11.49 -9.97
CA LEU A 327 0.63 -10.27 -10.75
C LEU A 327 1.77 -9.95 -11.72
N PHE A 328 3.02 -10.03 -11.28
CA PHE A 328 4.18 -9.80 -12.14
C PHE A 328 4.72 -11.11 -12.74
N THR A 329 4.54 -12.26 -12.06
CA THR A 329 5.04 -13.57 -12.54
C THR A 329 4.50 -13.87 -13.94
N LEU A 330 3.20 -13.65 -14.17
CA LEU A 330 2.56 -14.00 -15.44
C LEU A 330 3.12 -13.21 -16.64
N PRO A 331 3.12 -11.85 -16.62
CA PRO A 331 3.69 -11.10 -17.73
C PRO A 331 5.21 -11.30 -17.88
N LEU A 332 5.96 -11.46 -16.79
CA LEU A 332 7.38 -11.78 -16.85
C LEU A 332 7.61 -13.13 -17.56
N ALA A 333 6.85 -14.18 -17.19
CA ALA A 333 6.97 -15.49 -17.80
C ALA A 333 6.59 -15.49 -19.30
N ALA A 334 5.56 -14.71 -19.67
CA ALA A 334 5.16 -14.55 -21.06
C ALA A 334 6.28 -13.90 -21.90
N LEU A 335 6.93 -12.87 -21.40
CA LEU A 335 7.96 -12.09 -22.13
C LEU A 335 9.31 -12.78 -22.19
N VAL A 336 9.74 -13.48 -21.11
CA VAL A 336 11.02 -14.22 -21.17
C VAL A 336 10.94 -15.47 -22.05
N GLY A 337 9.72 -15.94 -22.33
CA GLY A 337 9.47 -17.04 -23.27
C GLY A 337 10.05 -18.38 -22.85
N GLY A 338 10.02 -19.35 -23.76
CA GLY A 338 10.46 -20.72 -23.49
C GLY A 338 11.97 -20.89 -23.23
N GLY A 339 12.79 -19.93 -23.65
CA GLY A 339 14.25 -19.92 -23.38
C GLY A 339 14.63 -19.29 -22.05
N GLY A 340 13.70 -18.56 -21.42
CA GLY A 340 13.90 -17.89 -20.13
C GLY A 340 13.36 -18.67 -18.93
N GLN A 341 13.62 -18.15 -17.74
CA GLN A 341 13.13 -18.73 -16.50
C GLN A 341 12.63 -17.65 -15.55
N VAL A 342 11.46 -17.85 -14.94
CA VAL A 342 10.96 -17.06 -13.84
C VAL A 342 10.82 -17.95 -12.61
N LEU A 343 11.62 -17.69 -11.58
CA LEU A 343 11.52 -18.39 -10.30
C LEU A 343 10.89 -17.47 -9.28
N SER A 344 9.75 -17.85 -8.72
CA SER A 344 9.01 -17.04 -7.76
C SER A 344 8.95 -17.69 -6.39
N LEU A 345 9.03 -16.87 -5.32
CA LEU A 345 8.89 -17.30 -3.93
C LEU A 345 7.81 -16.47 -3.22
N GLU A 346 6.83 -17.18 -2.67
CA GLU A 346 5.70 -16.60 -1.95
C GLU A 346 5.39 -17.37 -0.67
N GLY A 347 5.09 -16.66 0.42
CA GLY A 347 4.78 -17.25 1.73
C GLY A 347 3.41 -17.90 1.81
N SER A 348 2.44 -17.38 1.05
CA SER A 348 1.07 -17.87 1.04
C SER A 348 0.90 -19.04 0.06
N GLU A 349 0.65 -20.22 0.61
CA GLU A 349 0.36 -21.41 -0.20
C GLU A 349 -0.88 -21.21 -1.09
N GLN A 350 -1.89 -20.46 -0.61
CA GLN A 350 -3.08 -20.14 -1.39
C GLN A 350 -2.77 -19.24 -2.58
N ALA A 351 -1.96 -18.20 -2.38
CA ALA A 351 -1.54 -17.29 -3.45
C ALA A 351 -0.73 -18.04 -4.53
N VAL A 352 0.17 -18.92 -4.13
CA VAL A 352 0.90 -19.78 -5.08
C VAL A 352 -0.03 -20.72 -5.85
N ARG A 353 -1.07 -21.29 -5.20
CA ARG A 353 -2.08 -22.10 -5.91
C ARG A 353 -2.85 -21.28 -6.94
N ASP A 354 -3.15 -20.02 -6.63
CA ASP A 354 -3.83 -19.11 -7.54
C ASP A 354 -2.91 -18.73 -8.72
N ALA A 355 -1.66 -18.36 -8.44
CA ALA A 355 -0.66 -18.05 -9.47
C ALA A 355 -0.41 -19.22 -10.45
N ARG A 356 -0.32 -20.47 -9.95
CA ARG A 356 -0.17 -21.66 -10.79
C ARG A 356 -1.29 -21.85 -11.80
N ARG A 357 -2.50 -21.40 -11.49
CA ARG A 357 -3.64 -21.48 -12.42
C ARG A 357 -3.50 -20.55 -13.60
N SER A 358 -2.96 -19.35 -13.35
CA SER A 358 -2.74 -18.36 -14.39
C SER A 358 -1.50 -18.64 -15.24
N LEU A 359 -0.59 -19.50 -14.74
CA LEU A 359 0.70 -19.81 -15.37
C LEU A 359 0.77 -21.17 -16.06
N HIS A 360 -0.39 -21.85 -16.28
CA HIS A 360 -0.41 -23.22 -16.82
C HIS A 360 0.25 -23.35 -18.20
N ASP A 361 0.23 -22.30 -19.02
CA ASP A 361 0.84 -22.26 -20.36
C ASP A 361 2.30 -21.77 -20.35
N HIS A 362 2.88 -21.51 -19.15
CA HIS A 362 4.23 -20.96 -19.02
C HIS A 362 5.17 -21.93 -18.26
N PRO A 363 5.68 -23.01 -18.91
CA PRO A 363 6.48 -24.04 -18.23
C PRO A 363 7.83 -23.53 -17.70
N GLY A 364 8.32 -22.37 -18.18
CA GLY A 364 9.52 -21.70 -17.67
C GLY A 364 9.32 -21.03 -16.30
N ALA A 365 8.05 -20.87 -15.84
CA ALA A 365 7.74 -20.31 -14.54
C ALA A 365 7.67 -21.41 -13.47
N ARG A 366 8.44 -21.23 -12.38
CA ARG A 366 8.43 -22.13 -11.23
C ARG A 366 8.11 -21.36 -9.97
N LEU A 367 7.08 -21.80 -9.25
CA LEU A 367 6.60 -21.15 -8.04
C LEU A 367 6.91 -22.00 -6.81
N ALA A 368 7.65 -21.44 -5.87
CA ALA A 368 7.97 -22.02 -4.58
C ALA A 368 7.10 -21.41 -3.47
N VAL A 369 6.62 -22.25 -2.56
CA VAL A 369 5.94 -21.82 -1.33
C VAL A 369 6.97 -21.77 -0.22
N GLY A 370 7.07 -20.66 0.48
CA GLY A 370 7.92 -20.55 1.65
C GLY A 370 8.16 -19.11 2.09
N ARG A 371 8.54 -18.95 3.34
CA ARG A 371 8.93 -17.63 3.86
C ARG A 371 10.16 -17.14 3.10
N VAL A 372 10.11 -15.89 2.64
CA VAL A 372 11.26 -15.21 2.05
C VAL A 372 12.29 -14.93 3.15
N SER A 373 13.49 -15.48 2.98
CA SER A 373 14.62 -15.37 3.90
C SER A 373 15.92 -15.46 3.09
N ALA A 374 17.03 -15.04 3.68
CA ALA A 374 18.34 -15.15 3.02
C ALA A 374 18.67 -16.59 2.56
N ARG A 375 18.23 -17.59 3.33
CA ARG A 375 18.41 -19.00 2.98
C ARG A 375 17.56 -19.39 1.78
N SER A 376 16.24 -19.16 1.84
CA SER A 376 15.33 -19.56 0.75
C SER A 376 15.61 -18.83 -0.57
N VAL A 377 16.07 -17.58 -0.51
CA VAL A 377 16.51 -16.81 -1.68
C VAL A 377 17.69 -17.50 -2.36
N ARG A 378 18.74 -17.91 -1.62
CA ARG A 378 19.90 -18.61 -2.18
C ARG A 378 19.54 -19.99 -2.71
N GLU A 379 18.72 -20.76 -1.97
CA GLU A 379 18.25 -22.08 -2.37
C GLU A 379 17.47 -22.01 -3.68
N LEU A 380 16.52 -21.06 -3.81
CA LEU A 380 15.74 -20.90 -5.02
C LEU A 380 16.61 -20.43 -6.20
N ALA A 381 17.49 -19.46 -5.98
CA ALA A 381 18.41 -18.99 -7.01
C ALA A 381 19.35 -20.08 -7.53
N GLY A 382 19.74 -21.05 -6.69
CA GLY A 382 20.49 -22.22 -7.09
C GLY A 382 19.74 -23.18 -8.02
N SER A 383 18.44 -22.98 -8.21
CA SER A 383 17.60 -23.80 -9.12
C SER A 383 17.56 -23.26 -10.56
N PHE A 384 18.19 -22.11 -10.85
CA PHE A 384 18.33 -21.66 -12.23
C PHE A 384 19.21 -22.60 -13.04
N THR A 385 18.82 -22.87 -14.28
CA THR A 385 19.63 -23.63 -15.21
C THR A 385 20.75 -22.72 -15.73
N GLY A 386 21.99 -23.02 -15.40
CA GLY A 386 23.18 -22.29 -15.86
C GLY A 386 23.81 -21.40 -14.79
N SER A 387 23.35 -20.19 -14.57
CA SER A 387 24.01 -19.27 -13.63
C SER A 387 22.99 -18.48 -12.79
N ARG A 388 23.40 -17.36 -12.23
CA ARG A 388 22.62 -16.44 -11.39
C ARG A 388 21.43 -15.82 -12.15
N PRO A 389 20.44 -15.23 -11.44
CA PRO A 389 19.39 -14.42 -12.06
C PRO A 389 20.01 -13.17 -12.74
N ASP A 390 19.44 -12.78 -13.86
CA ASP A 390 19.78 -11.54 -14.55
C ASP A 390 19.10 -10.37 -13.85
N VAL A 391 17.86 -10.58 -13.39
CA VAL A 391 17.01 -9.60 -12.72
C VAL A 391 16.38 -10.19 -11.46
N VAL A 392 16.27 -9.37 -10.42
CA VAL A 392 15.47 -9.69 -9.22
C VAL A 392 14.37 -8.64 -9.05
N VAL A 393 13.12 -9.10 -8.89
CA VAL A 393 11.94 -8.26 -8.57
C VAL A 393 11.48 -8.57 -7.16
N LEU A 394 11.26 -7.54 -6.34
CA LEU A 394 10.77 -7.67 -4.96
C LEU A 394 9.56 -6.75 -4.74
N ASP A 395 8.49 -7.29 -4.17
CA ASP A 395 7.31 -6.53 -3.67
C ASP A 395 7.01 -6.91 -2.22
N PRO A 396 7.89 -6.55 -1.27
CA PRO A 396 7.79 -6.97 0.11
C PRO A 396 6.62 -6.29 0.86
N PRO A 397 6.17 -6.88 1.98
CA PRO A 397 5.17 -6.26 2.85
C PRO A 397 5.69 -4.95 3.46
N ARG A 398 4.82 -4.17 4.11
CA ARG A 398 5.10 -2.84 4.72
C ARG A 398 6.38 -2.75 5.55
N GLN A 399 6.82 -3.83 6.16
CA GLN A 399 8.07 -3.87 6.92
C GLN A 399 9.34 -3.87 6.05
N GLY A 400 9.21 -4.02 4.74
CA GLY A 400 10.29 -4.20 3.79
C GLY A 400 10.80 -5.63 3.71
N ALA A 401 11.75 -5.88 2.81
CA ALA A 401 12.40 -7.18 2.68
C ALA A 401 13.36 -7.46 3.87
N GLY A 402 13.93 -6.40 4.41
CA GLY A 402 14.87 -6.46 5.53
C GLY A 402 16.31 -6.78 5.08
N ARG A 403 17.24 -6.34 5.92
CA ARG A 403 18.68 -6.35 5.62
C ARG A 403 19.21 -7.71 5.15
N GLU A 404 18.89 -8.80 5.85
CA GLU A 404 19.41 -10.14 5.52
C GLU A 404 18.96 -10.64 4.13
N VAL A 405 17.69 -10.35 3.76
CA VAL A 405 17.15 -10.71 2.44
C VAL A 405 17.79 -9.86 1.36
N ILE A 406 17.91 -8.56 1.58
CA ILE A 406 18.52 -7.63 0.62
C ILE A 406 20.01 -7.97 0.39
N GLU A 407 20.77 -8.27 1.45
CA GLU A 407 22.17 -8.71 1.34
C GLU A 407 22.26 -10.06 0.58
N ALA A 408 21.33 -10.98 0.81
CA ALA A 408 21.28 -12.23 0.06
C ALA A 408 21.02 -12.00 -1.43
N VAL A 409 20.04 -11.14 -1.76
CA VAL A 409 19.75 -10.74 -3.16
C VAL A 409 20.97 -10.11 -3.81
N ALA A 410 21.61 -9.15 -3.16
CA ALA A 410 22.81 -8.49 -3.67
C ALA A 410 23.96 -9.50 -3.90
N SER A 411 24.13 -10.48 -3.01
CA SER A 411 25.17 -11.51 -3.12
C SER A 411 24.99 -12.44 -4.33
N LEU A 412 23.77 -12.59 -4.87
CA LEU A 412 23.52 -13.31 -6.11
C LEU A 412 24.12 -12.57 -7.32
N GLY A 413 24.34 -11.27 -7.19
CA GLY A 413 24.93 -10.40 -8.21
C GLY A 413 24.08 -10.26 -9.47
N PRO A 414 22.74 -10.09 -9.38
CA PRO A 414 21.94 -9.79 -10.57
C PRO A 414 22.41 -8.50 -11.22
N GLY A 415 22.20 -8.37 -12.53
CA GLY A 415 22.49 -7.13 -13.26
C GLY A 415 21.56 -6.00 -12.84
N ARG A 416 20.31 -6.33 -12.47
CA ARG A 416 19.26 -5.40 -12.10
C ARG A 416 18.41 -5.89 -10.94
N ILE A 417 18.01 -4.96 -10.07
CA ILE A 417 17.06 -5.18 -8.98
C ILE A 417 15.93 -4.17 -9.11
N VAL A 418 14.68 -4.66 -9.11
CA VAL A 418 13.48 -3.83 -9.06
C VAL A 418 12.83 -4.03 -7.70
N LEU A 419 12.74 -2.94 -6.91
CA LEU A 419 12.15 -2.93 -5.58
C LEU A 419 10.87 -2.11 -5.61
N VAL A 420 9.74 -2.78 -5.42
CA VAL A 420 8.43 -2.15 -5.18
C VAL A 420 8.26 -1.99 -3.67
N ALA A 421 7.80 -0.85 -3.18
CA ALA A 421 7.64 -0.64 -1.75
C ALA A 421 6.50 0.33 -1.42
N CYS A 422 5.58 -0.11 -0.57
CA CYS A 422 4.45 0.68 -0.09
C CYS A 422 4.74 1.48 1.21
N ASP A 423 5.93 1.34 1.77
CA ASP A 423 6.37 2.06 2.96
C ASP A 423 7.71 2.77 2.71
N PRO A 424 7.76 4.12 2.75
CA PRO A 424 8.97 4.88 2.42
C PRO A 424 10.12 4.67 3.41
N ALA A 425 9.82 4.29 4.66
CA ALA A 425 10.85 4.01 5.65
C ALA A 425 11.52 2.66 5.39
N ALA A 426 10.74 1.67 4.95
CA ALA A 426 11.25 0.38 4.51
C ALA A 426 12.08 0.51 3.23
N LEU A 427 11.55 1.22 2.22
CA LEU A 427 12.29 1.55 1.00
C LEU A 427 13.66 2.16 1.33
N ALA A 428 13.69 3.19 2.16
CA ALA A 428 14.93 3.90 2.49
C ALA A 428 15.99 2.99 3.13
N ARG A 429 15.59 2.08 4.02
CA ARG A 429 16.50 1.09 4.62
C ARG A 429 17.06 0.10 3.61
N ASP A 430 16.17 -0.43 2.76
CA ASP A 430 16.51 -1.46 1.78
C ASP A 430 17.41 -0.85 0.67
N LEU A 431 17.11 0.38 0.20
CA LEU A 431 17.99 1.14 -0.71
C LEU A 431 19.39 1.35 -0.14
N GLY A 432 19.49 1.82 1.12
CA GLY A 432 20.80 2.01 1.75
C GLY A 432 21.62 0.72 1.84
N THR A 433 20.97 -0.43 1.98
CA THR A 433 21.66 -1.73 1.98
C THR A 433 22.13 -2.10 0.58
N LEU A 434 21.36 -1.85 -0.47
CA LEU A 434 21.74 -2.13 -1.88
C LEU A 434 22.86 -1.22 -2.37
N LEU A 435 22.82 0.09 -2.05
CA LEU A 435 23.88 1.02 -2.42
C LEU A 435 25.23 0.58 -1.81
N ARG A 436 25.24 0.26 -0.50
CA ARG A 436 26.45 -0.28 0.16
C ARG A 436 26.95 -1.61 -0.40
N ALA A 437 26.07 -2.37 -1.07
CA ALA A 437 26.43 -3.61 -1.76
C ALA A 437 26.95 -3.39 -3.20
N GLY A 438 27.13 -2.12 -3.62
CA GLY A 438 27.69 -1.76 -4.92
C GLY A 438 26.66 -1.65 -6.05
N TYR A 439 25.37 -1.45 -5.71
CA TYR A 439 24.36 -1.10 -6.71
C TYR A 439 24.20 0.40 -6.84
N VAL A 440 23.82 0.86 -8.01
CA VAL A 440 23.56 2.27 -8.32
C VAL A 440 22.07 2.45 -8.58
N LEU A 441 21.47 3.50 -8.00
CA LEU A 441 20.08 3.83 -8.23
C LEU A 441 19.90 4.38 -9.67
N GLY A 442 19.26 3.59 -10.53
CA GLY A 442 18.98 3.94 -11.93
C GLY A 442 17.67 4.71 -12.11
N SER A 443 16.62 4.38 -11.32
CA SER A 443 15.38 5.15 -11.30
C SER A 443 14.65 5.03 -9.97
N LEU A 444 13.81 6.04 -9.65
CA LEU A 444 12.89 6.03 -8.52
C LEU A 444 11.63 6.78 -8.91
N SER A 445 10.50 6.09 -8.93
CA SER A 445 9.16 6.65 -9.15
C SER A 445 8.25 6.39 -7.97
N ALA A 446 7.22 7.22 -7.81
CA ALA A 446 6.23 7.06 -6.75
C ALA A 446 4.82 7.34 -7.26
N LEU A 447 3.86 6.51 -6.83
CA LEU A 447 2.48 6.48 -7.33
C LEU A 447 1.50 6.74 -6.19
N ASP A 448 0.54 7.63 -6.40
CA ASP A 448 -0.57 7.89 -5.48
C ASP A 448 -1.66 6.82 -5.61
N MET A 449 -1.33 5.57 -5.28
CA MET A 449 -2.28 4.45 -5.34
C MET A 449 -3.36 4.48 -4.24
N PHE A 450 -3.19 5.35 -3.25
CA PHE A 450 -4.09 5.41 -2.08
C PHE A 450 -4.47 6.86 -1.76
N PRO A 451 -5.19 7.55 -2.68
CA PRO A 451 -5.65 8.89 -2.43
C PRO A 451 -6.48 8.95 -1.14
N HIS A 452 -6.49 10.11 -0.50
CA HIS A 452 -7.09 10.37 0.81
C HIS A 452 -6.46 9.64 2.00
N THR A 453 -5.35 8.91 1.78
CA THR A 453 -4.52 8.31 2.83
C THR A 453 -3.07 8.80 2.72
N HIS A 454 -2.28 8.50 3.74
CA HIS A 454 -0.84 8.78 3.73
C HIS A 454 -0.01 7.76 2.94
N HIS A 455 -0.61 6.69 2.46
CA HIS A 455 0.06 5.63 1.73
C HIS A 455 0.29 6.01 0.26
N PHE A 456 1.36 5.50 -0.29
CA PHE A 456 1.70 5.56 -1.71
C PHE A 456 2.62 4.38 -2.05
N GLU A 457 2.81 4.12 -3.33
CA GLU A 457 3.67 3.05 -3.83
C GLU A 457 4.91 3.63 -4.47
N THR A 458 6.04 2.95 -4.36
CA THR A 458 7.31 3.35 -4.97
C THR A 458 7.89 2.20 -5.77
N ILE A 459 8.57 2.51 -6.87
CA ILE A 459 9.32 1.57 -7.70
C ILE A 459 10.72 2.11 -7.85
N ALA A 460 11.70 1.41 -7.31
CA ALA A 460 13.11 1.71 -7.43
C ALA A 460 13.80 0.67 -8.32
N VAL A 461 14.63 1.13 -9.26
CA VAL A 461 15.47 0.29 -10.10
C VAL A 461 16.92 0.54 -9.73
N LEU A 462 17.62 -0.54 -9.45
CA LEU A 462 19.04 -0.46 -9.14
C LEU A 462 19.80 -1.37 -10.12
N ASP A 463 20.83 -0.83 -10.72
CA ASP A 463 21.72 -1.55 -11.62
C ASP A 463 23.05 -1.83 -10.92
N ARG A 464 23.68 -2.93 -11.28
CA ARG A 464 25.00 -3.27 -10.76
C ARG A 464 26.05 -2.33 -11.35
N ALA A 465 26.88 -1.71 -10.48
CA ALA A 465 27.99 -0.85 -10.89
C ALA A 465 29.05 -1.60 -11.74
#